data_3b3b0f3fb77492ca4020f2586007d937
#
_entry.id   3b3b0f3fb77492ca4020f2586007d937
#
_cell.length_a   1.000
_cell.length_b   1.000
_cell.length_c   1.000
_cell.angle_alpha   90.00
_cell.angle_beta   90.00
_cell.angle_gamma   90.00
#
_symmetry.space_group_name_H-M   'P 1'
#
loop_
_entity.id
_entity.type
_entity.pdbx_description
1 polymer ?
#
loop_
_entity_poly.entity_id
_entity_poly.type
_entity_poly.pdbx_seq_one_letter_code
_entity_poly.pdbx_strand_id
1 'polypeptide(L)'
;MVLLMRGRVVRGGTLVGAAVLGLWAGPAGAAPTLPGQLTNGLQPVKECNKCHAFANSPETADQPLVTPVAWQASMMGSSARDPVFWAGVAIASQDAPGETAQCVRCHAPRAFVGGRDDAIAIEELLPDDLSGVDCELCHRLIEDAETPAGDARYAIDDVLGLDGDVPKRGPWDYQVGDPPKHGFAFDTYIGESRMCGTCHDVSTGQMRVDAGGSSLGVPFGEQRTYSEWLGSDFAKQGPEFKSCQDCHMPAVADVAGCAELESQGERHASGGRRHDLAGANRRMVELLKQVYGDAGEQAVPDVFFDVALGSIDRSLAAAATLEVSAPAEVDLGVGLTELAVKVTNNTGHKLPTGYSEGRVMWLEVIGRYGEQVVYSSGRWIDGQGLEGDLQQRTYEARAVEHASQVAFHLLRNNTWLVDSRIPPKGLKQGLETDPVGDRYALLADQTWPNFDAVSYGFPGTSVVDATPEDAGDDVMMLSVRLLYVMNTPEYVQFLADENAVNDAGQAVAELFAGLGPVVPLELAAWSQAVPLRGLMVPAPGSSSGEAGSESVGPTTGEGVGSSSGGGPASSSGGETTAASAGAETGQTGDGGGG
;
A
#
# COMPACT_ATOMS: atom_id res chain seq x y z
N MET A 1 -54.48 -9.65 -81.81
CA MET A 1 -54.60 -10.96 -82.52
C MET A 1 -54.33 -12.02 -81.46
N VAL A 2 -55.37 -12.75 -81.20
CA VAL A 2 -55.56 -13.81 -80.23
C VAL A 2 -54.58 -14.98 -80.45
N LEU A 3 -53.98 -15.54 -79.44
CA LEU A 3 -53.84 -16.99 -79.37
C LEU A 3 -53.71 -17.47 -77.90
N LEU A 4 -54.74 -18.18 -77.51
CA LEU A 4 -54.79 -19.00 -76.27
C LEU A 4 -53.95 -20.25 -76.48
N MET A 5 -53.16 -20.68 -75.50
CA MET A 5 -52.85 -22.12 -75.35
C MET A 5 -52.90 -22.53 -73.87
N ARG A 6 -53.71 -23.50 -73.62
CA ARG A 6 -53.90 -24.24 -72.38
C ARG A 6 -52.71 -25.19 -72.13
N GLY A 7 -52.30 -25.35 -70.88
CA GLY A 7 -51.31 -26.38 -70.53
C GLY A 7 -51.18 -26.70 -69.07
N ARG A 8 -51.85 -27.68 -68.58
CA ARG A 8 -51.61 -28.70 -67.53
C ARG A 8 -51.07 -28.28 -66.17
N VAL A 9 -51.91 -28.46 -65.16
CA VAL A 9 -51.61 -28.58 -63.75
C VAL A 9 -50.80 -29.87 -63.52
N VAL A 10 -49.60 -29.72 -62.93
CA VAL A 10 -48.84 -30.81 -62.27
C VAL A 10 -48.81 -30.50 -60.79
N ARG A 11 -49.43 -31.38 -60.01
CA ARG A 11 -49.32 -31.37 -58.54
C ARG A 11 -47.90 -31.82 -58.16
N GLY A 12 -47.06 -30.89 -57.68
CA GLY A 12 -45.80 -31.20 -57.04
C GLY A 12 -45.93 -31.04 -55.51
N GLY A 13 -45.61 -32.10 -54.82
CA GLY A 13 -45.65 -32.12 -53.32
C GLY A 13 -44.63 -31.18 -52.68
N THR A 14 -45.06 -30.46 -51.69
CA THR A 14 -44.23 -29.59 -50.90
C THR A 14 -43.43 -30.43 -49.88
N LEU A 15 -42.14 -30.61 -50.15
CA LEU A 15 -41.20 -31.05 -49.13
C LEU A 15 -40.93 -29.84 -48.21
N VAL A 16 -41.44 -29.89 -46.98
CA VAL A 16 -41.08 -28.98 -45.90
C VAL A 16 -39.71 -29.42 -45.40
N GLY A 17 -38.66 -28.80 -45.91
CA GLY A 17 -37.33 -28.90 -45.32
C GLY A 17 -37.31 -28.13 -43.98
N ALA A 18 -37.28 -28.87 -42.88
CA ALA A 18 -36.96 -28.28 -41.57
C ALA A 18 -35.48 -27.84 -41.61
N ALA A 19 -35.25 -26.55 -41.77
CA ALA A 19 -33.95 -25.95 -41.51
C ALA A 19 -33.75 -26.00 -39.98
N VAL A 20 -32.92 -26.92 -39.49
CA VAL A 20 -32.36 -26.89 -38.14
C VAL A 20 -31.38 -25.72 -38.17
N LEU A 21 -31.83 -24.56 -37.69
CA LEU A 21 -30.97 -23.49 -37.26
C LEU A 21 -30.21 -24.01 -36.02
N GLY A 22 -29.03 -24.55 -36.22
CA GLY A 22 -28.07 -24.77 -35.18
C GLY A 22 -27.75 -23.39 -34.59
N LEU A 23 -28.33 -23.05 -33.45
CA LEU A 23 -27.82 -21.99 -32.60
C LEU A 23 -26.40 -22.44 -32.20
N TRP A 24 -25.40 -21.93 -32.86
CA TRP A 24 -24.07 -21.85 -32.30
C TRP A 24 -24.20 -20.92 -31.10
N ALA A 25 -24.45 -21.48 -29.93
CA ALA A 25 -24.08 -20.81 -28.67
C ALA A 25 -22.55 -20.75 -28.71
N GLY A 26 -22.01 -19.59 -29.05
CA GLY A 26 -20.63 -19.26 -28.69
C GLY A 26 -20.46 -19.51 -27.20
N PRO A 27 -19.25 -19.76 -26.70
CA PRO A 27 -19.05 -19.87 -25.25
C PRO A 27 -19.68 -18.64 -24.62
N ALA A 28 -20.68 -18.84 -23.76
CA ALA A 28 -21.24 -17.79 -22.94
C ALA A 28 -20.05 -17.25 -22.14
N GLY A 29 -19.74 -15.96 -22.29
CA GLY A 29 -18.74 -15.29 -21.46
C GLY A 29 -19.01 -15.63 -20.00
N ALA A 30 -17.97 -15.92 -19.24
CA ALA A 30 -18.10 -16.20 -17.83
C ALA A 30 -18.62 -14.93 -17.14
N ALA A 31 -19.79 -15.01 -16.48
CA ALA A 31 -20.32 -13.88 -15.72
C ALA A 31 -19.59 -13.77 -14.39
N PRO A 32 -19.53 -12.57 -13.77
CA PRO A 32 -18.95 -12.39 -12.44
C PRO A 32 -19.59 -13.33 -11.41
N THR A 33 -18.75 -13.99 -10.61
CA THR A 33 -19.21 -14.88 -9.54
C THR A 33 -19.87 -14.07 -8.42
N LEU A 34 -21.07 -14.47 -8.02
CA LEU A 34 -21.86 -13.83 -6.97
C LEU A 34 -21.69 -14.53 -5.61
N PRO A 35 -22.04 -13.87 -4.49
CA PRO A 35 -22.01 -14.48 -3.16
C PRO A 35 -22.80 -15.78 -3.09
N GLY A 36 -22.21 -16.80 -2.47
CA GLY A 36 -22.84 -18.11 -2.30
C GLY A 36 -23.11 -18.91 -3.58
N GLN A 37 -22.54 -18.48 -4.72
CA GLN A 37 -22.83 -19.11 -6.03
C GLN A 37 -21.95 -20.34 -6.30
N LEU A 38 -20.77 -20.45 -5.71
CA LEU A 38 -19.86 -21.55 -5.97
C LEU A 38 -20.46 -22.87 -5.44
N THR A 39 -20.55 -23.87 -6.34
CA THR A 39 -20.90 -25.25 -6.00
C THR A 39 -19.71 -25.98 -5.38
N ASN A 40 -18.53 -25.75 -5.92
CA ASN A 40 -17.26 -26.27 -5.43
C ASN A 40 -16.51 -25.16 -4.72
N GLY A 41 -16.59 -25.13 -3.39
CA GLY A 41 -15.93 -24.12 -2.56
C GLY A 41 -14.43 -24.05 -2.81
N LEU A 42 -13.80 -22.94 -2.40
CA LEU A 42 -12.36 -22.76 -2.46
C LEU A 42 -11.70 -23.69 -1.43
N GLN A 43 -10.68 -24.45 -1.81
CA GLN A 43 -9.92 -25.30 -0.90
C GLN A 43 -9.07 -24.45 0.06
N PRO A 44 -8.93 -24.86 1.34
CA PRO A 44 -8.07 -24.12 2.27
C PRO A 44 -6.59 -24.10 1.83
N VAL A 45 -5.91 -22.98 2.05
CA VAL A 45 -4.49 -22.79 1.68
C VAL A 45 -3.57 -23.88 2.23
N LYS A 46 -3.89 -24.46 3.39
CA LYS A 46 -3.12 -25.57 3.98
C LYS A 46 -3.02 -26.79 3.06
N GLU A 47 -3.96 -26.99 2.16
CA GLU A 47 -3.92 -28.08 1.17
C GLU A 47 -2.84 -27.80 0.10
N CYS A 48 -2.72 -26.54 -0.34
CA CYS A 48 -1.68 -26.11 -1.27
C CYS A 48 -0.29 -26.20 -0.62
N ASN A 49 -0.20 -25.80 0.65
CA ASN A 49 1.06 -25.81 1.41
C ASN A 49 1.69 -27.19 1.57
N LYS A 50 0.91 -28.27 1.49
CA LYS A 50 1.45 -29.65 1.56
C LYS A 50 2.50 -29.94 0.48
N CYS A 51 2.34 -29.32 -0.70
CA CYS A 51 3.22 -29.55 -1.84
C CYS A 51 4.02 -28.31 -2.24
N HIS A 52 3.48 -27.10 -2.04
CA HIS A 52 4.09 -25.85 -2.47
C HIS A 52 4.85 -25.10 -1.37
N ALA A 53 4.72 -25.51 -0.11
CA ALA A 53 5.61 -25.09 0.94
C ALA A 53 6.74 -26.10 1.05
N PHE A 54 7.97 -25.71 0.72
CA PHE A 54 9.13 -26.50 1.10
C PHE A 54 9.08 -26.68 2.62
N ALA A 55 8.73 -27.89 3.01
CA ALA A 55 8.63 -28.21 4.41
C ALA A 55 9.96 -27.91 5.08
N ASN A 56 9.95 -26.92 5.96
CA ASN A 56 10.80 -26.89 7.15
C ASN A 56 12.27 -26.53 7.01
N SER A 57 12.71 -25.80 6.01
CA SER A 57 14.04 -25.24 6.10
C SER A 57 13.99 -23.75 6.39
N PRO A 58 14.40 -23.28 7.59
CA PRO A 58 14.66 -21.86 7.84
C PRO A 58 15.68 -21.28 6.84
N GLU A 59 16.51 -22.14 6.25
CA GLU A 59 17.46 -21.83 5.19
C GLU A 59 16.79 -21.42 3.88
N THR A 60 15.48 -21.70 3.71
CA THR A 60 14.72 -21.32 2.53
C THR A 60 14.17 -19.91 2.58
N ALA A 61 14.29 -19.19 3.69
CA ALA A 61 13.91 -17.78 3.76
C ALA A 61 14.66 -16.91 2.72
N ASP A 62 15.88 -17.28 2.41
CA ASP A 62 16.69 -16.67 1.34
C ASP A 62 16.40 -17.27 -0.05
N GLN A 63 15.64 -18.33 -0.13
CA GLN A 63 15.30 -18.93 -1.42
C GLN A 63 14.01 -18.33 -1.96
N PRO A 64 14.09 -17.66 -3.12
CA PRO A 64 12.96 -16.93 -3.69
C PRO A 64 11.79 -17.80 -4.17
N LEU A 65 11.82 -19.09 -3.91
CA LEU A 65 11.00 -20.08 -4.61
C LEU A 65 9.87 -20.66 -3.78
N VAL A 66 9.83 -20.37 -2.48
CA VAL A 66 8.77 -20.91 -1.64
C VAL A 66 7.58 -19.97 -1.69
N THR A 67 6.70 -20.25 -2.62
CA THR A 67 5.49 -19.43 -2.87
C THR A 67 4.71 -19.07 -1.60
N PRO A 68 4.38 -20.03 -0.70
CA PRO A 68 3.66 -19.67 0.51
C PRO A 68 4.43 -18.77 1.47
N VAL A 69 5.76 -18.85 1.52
CA VAL A 69 6.58 -18.01 2.41
C VAL A 69 6.41 -16.52 2.05
N ALA A 70 6.60 -16.20 0.78
CA ALA A 70 6.47 -14.82 0.33
C ALA A 70 5.01 -14.33 0.40
N TRP A 71 4.05 -15.17 0.02
CA TRP A 71 2.65 -14.81 -0.04
C TRP A 71 2.01 -14.61 1.35
N GLN A 72 2.23 -15.50 2.34
CA GLN A 72 1.51 -15.47 3.63
C GLN A 72 1.72 -14.16 4.40
N ALA A 73 2.92 -13.57 4.31
CA ALA A 73 3.24 -12.31 4.96
C ALA A 73 3.02 -11.09 4.05
N SER A 74 2.60 -11.28 2.79
CA SER A 74 2.24 -10.17 1.91
C SER A 74 0.92 -9.51 2.34
N MET A 75 0.69 -8.27 1.91
CA MET A 75 -0.59 -7.59 2.14
C MET A 75 -1.75 -8.29 1.43
N MET A 76 -1.51 -8.99 0.31
CA MET A 76 -2.58 -9.76 -0.35
C MET A 76 -2.96 -11.01 0.46
N GLY A 77 -1.99 -11.76 0.97
CA GLY A 77 -2.24 -12.89 1.87
C GLY A 77 -2.81 -12.47 3.23
N SER A 78 -2.67 -11.21 3.59
CA SER A 78 -3.15 -10.65 4.86
C SER A 78 -4.35 -9.73 4.69
N SER A 79 -4.90 -9.55 3.49
CA SER A 79 -5.92 -8.53 3.20
C SER A 79 -7.19 -8.67 4.06
N ALA A 80 -7.61 -9.90 4.37
CA ALA A 80 -8.75 -10.17 5.25
C ALA A 80 -8.41 -10.02 6.75
N ARG A 81 -7.13 -9.89 7.10
CA ARG A 81 -6.63 -9.72 8.49
C ARG A 81 -6.16 -8.30 8.77
N ASP A 82 -6.25 -7.41 7.80
CA ASP A 82 -5.80 -6.02 7.91
C ASP A 82 -6.74 -5.24 8.86
N PRO A 83 -6.27 -4.81 10.03
CA PRO A 83 -7.11 -4.08 10.98
C PRO A 83 -7.50 -2.69 10.47
N VAL A 84 -6.66 -2.05 9.66
CA VAL A 84 -6.98 -0.74 9.04
C VAL A 84 -8.13 -0.89 8.05
N PHE A 85 -8.13 -1.97 7.27
CA PHE A 85 -9.24 -2.28 6.38
C PHE A 85 -10.57 -2.42 7.14
N TRP A 86 -10.60 -3.19 8.23
CA TRP A 86 -11.83 -3.40 8.99
C TRP A 86 -12.32 -2.13 9.69
N ALA A 87 -11.42 -1.29 10.19
CA ALA A 87 -11.79 0.03 10.71
C ALA A 87 -12.43 0.91 9.62
N GLY A 88 -11.89 0.88 8.39
CA GLY A 88 -12.46 1.57 7.25
C GLY A 88 -13.82 1.00 6.82
N VAL A 89 -13.99 -0.34 6.83
CA VAL A 89 -15.27 -1.01 6.52
C VAL A 89 -16.37 -0.62 7.53
N ALA A 90 -16.03 -0.53 8.82
CA ALA A 90 -16.98 -0.08 9.84
C ALA A 90 -17.51 1.33 9.52
N ILE A 91 -16.63 2.29 9.17
CA ILE A 91 -17.03 3.63 8.75
C ILE A 91 -17.84 3.59 7.44
N ALA A 92 -17.41 2.79 6.46
CA ALA A 92 -18.14 2.63 5.20
C ALA A 92 -19.57 2.10 5.43
N SER A 93 -19.75 1.20 6.40
CA SER A 93 -21.07 0.69 6.78
C SER A 93 -21.98 1.74 7.41
N GLN A 94 -21.41 2.75 8.07
CA GLN A 94 -22.15 3.93 8.56
C GLN A 94 -22.59 4.84 7.41
N ASP A 95 -21.67 5.09 6.48
CA ASP A 95 -21.85 6.02 5.37
C ASP A 95 -22.87 5.50 4.34
N ALA A 96 -22.79 4.20 4.05
CA ALA A 96 -23.63 3.52 3.06
C ALA A 96 -24.00 2.10 3.53
N PRO A 97 -25.03 1.96 4.40
CA PRO A 97 -25.46 0.67 4.90
C PRO A 97 -25.82 -0.32 3.78
N GLY A 98 -25.22 -1.50 3.82
CA GLY A 98 -25.44 -2.56 2.82
C GLY A 98 -24.50 -2.51 1.60
N GLU A 99 -23.59 -1.56 1.52
CA GLU A 99 -22.64 -1.42 0.39
C GLU A 99 -21.26 -2.03 0.69
N THR A 100 -21.05 -2.65 1.85
CA THR A 100 -19.75 -3.23 2.27
C THR A 100 -19.30 -4.43 1.43
N ALA A 101 -20.22 -5.07 0.72
CA ALA A 101 -19.93 -6.20 -0.17
C ALA A 101 -18.82 -5.88 -1.21
N GLN A 102 -18.73 -4.64 -1.69
CA GLN A 102 -17.67 -4.24 -2.60
C GLN A 102 -16.28 -4.23 -1.94
N CYS A 103 -16.19 -3.99 -0.62
CA CYS A 103 -14.95 -4.05 0.14
C CYS A 103 -14.54 -5.51 0.36
N VAL A 104 -15.47 -6.33 0.85
CA VAL A 104 -15.26 -7.76 1.15
C VAL A 104 -14.86 -8.54 -0.09
N ARG A 105 -15.41 -8.19 -1.27
CA ARG A 105 -15.13 -8.83 -2.55
C ARG A 105 -13.64 -8.80 -2.90
N CYS A 106 -12.92 -7.72 -2.60
CA CYS A 106 -11.49 -7.58 -2.86
C CYS A 106 -10.63 -8.11 -1.69
N HIS A 107 -10.99 -7.76 -0.46
CA HIS A 107 -10.13 -7.97 0.70
C HIS A 107 -10.34 -9.31 1.40
N ALA A 108 -11.56 -9.85 1.38
CA ALA A 108 -11.89 -11.17 1.91
C ALA A 108 -12.70 -11.99 0.88
N PRO A 109 -12.14 -12.26 -0.32
CA PRO A 109 -12.87 -12.84 -1.44
C PRO A 109 -13.47 -14.22 -1.12
N ARG A 110 -12.83 -15.00 -0.24
CA ARG A 110 -13.36 -16.29 0.21
C ARG A 110 -14.65 -16.10 1.02
N ALA A 111 -14.70 -15.10 1.90
CA ALA A 111 -15.91 -14.73 2.63
C ALA A 111 -17.00 -14.29 1.64
N PHE A 112 -16.65 -13.42 0.69
CA PHE A 112 -17.58 -12.95 -0.34
C PHE A 112 -18.22 -14.11 -1.11
N VAL A 113 -17.43 -14.99 -1.72
CA VAL A 113 -18.00 -16.11 -2.50
C VAL A 113 -18.67 -17.16 -1.62
N GLY A 114 -18.36 -17.20 -0.32
CA GLY A 114 -19.00 -18.03 0.69
C GLY A 114 -20.30 -17.46 1.23
N GLY A 115 -20.78 -16.30 0.72
CA GLY A 115 -22.05 -15.68 1.14
C GLY A 115 -21.98 -14.93 2.46
N ARG A 116 -20.79 -14.42 2.85
CA ARG A 116 -20.54 -13.51 3.99
C ARG A 116 -20.03 -12.17 3.46
N ASP A 117 -20.67 -11.70 2.41
CA ASP A 117 -20.33 -10.48 1.68
C ASP A 117 -20.77 -9.21 2.41
N ASP A 118 -21.65 -9.33 3.40
CA ASP A 118 -22.14 -8.24 4.25
C ASP A 118 -21.35 -8.05 5.55
N ALA A 119 -20.22 -8.77 5.73
CA ALA A 119 -19.37 -8.65 6.92
C ALA A 119 -18.86 -7.21 7.10
N ILE A 120 -18.91 -6.72 8.34
CA ILE A 120 -18.43 -5.40 8.76
C ILE A 120 -17.36 -5.47 9.83
N ALA A 121 -17.01 -6.67 10.28
CA ALA A 121 -15.99 -6.93 11.29
C ALA A 121 -15.29 -8.27 11.01
N ILE A 122 -14.03 -8.38 11.43
CA ILE A 122 -13.21 -9.59 11.23
C ILE A 122 -13.78 -10.81 11.95
N GLU A 123 -14.47 -10.60 13.06
CA GLU A 123 -15.10 -11.65 13.88
C GLU A 123 -16.26 -12.38 13.17
N GLU A 124 -16.78 -11.79 12.11
CA GLU A 124 -17.84 -12.38 11.28
C GLU A 124 -17.30 -13.37 10.25
N LEU A 125 -15.96 -13.44 10.11
CA LEU A 125 -15.28 -14.31 9.17
C LEU A 125 -15.02 -15.70 9.75
N LEU A 126 -15.00 -16.70 8.86
CA LEU A 126 -14.52 -18.03 9.20
C LEU A 126 -12.97 -18.06 9.18
N PRO A 127 -12.33 -18.99 9.91
CA PRO A 127 -10.86 -19.08 9.94
C PRO A 127 -10.20 -19.17 8.55
N ASP A 128 -10.80 -19.89 7.61
CA ASP A 128 -10.26 -20.00 6.25
C ASP A 128 -10.45 -18.71 5.42
N ASP A 129 -11.42 -17.84 5.75
CA ASP A 129 -11.63 -16.56 5.09
C ASP A 129 -10.47 -15.58 5.35
N LEU A 130 -9.80 -15.74 6.49
CA LEU A 130 -8.66 -14.92 6.90
C LEU A 130 -7.41 -15.09 6.02
N SER A 131 -7.46 -15.98 5.03
CA SER A 131 -6.39 -16.16 4.05
C SER A 131 -6.27 -15.02 3.02
N GLY A 132 -7.20 -14.06 3.02
CA GLY A 132 -7.17 -12.93 2.09
C GLY A 132 -7.31 -13.36 0.63
N VAL A 133 -6.52 -12.75 -0.25
CA VAL A 133 -6.43 -13.12 -1.67
C VAL A 133 -5.49 -14.32 -1.79
N ASP A 134 -6.04 -15.50 -1.87
CA ASP A 134 -5.30 -16.76 -1.73
C ASP A 134 -5.02 -17.49 -3.05
N CYS A 135 -4.35 -18.64 -2.90
CA CYS A 135 -3.96 -19.49 -4.04
C CYS A 135 -5.17 -19.91 -4.89
N GLU A 136 -6.22 -20.39 -4.23
CA GLU A 136 -7.42 -20.89 -4.92
C GLU A 136 -8.13 -19.79 -5.69
N LEU A 137 -8.22 -18.58 -5.12
CA LEU A 137 -8.81 -17.47 -5.86
C LEU A 137 -8.05 -17.23 -7.16
N CYS A 138 -6.74 -16.93 -7.07
CA CYS A 138 -5.93 -16.58 -8.25
C CYS A 138 -5.88 -17.72 -9.27
N HIS A 139 -5.68 -18.96 -8.81
CA HIS A 139 -5.52 -20.12 -9.68
C HIS A 139 -6.85 -20.74 -10.15
N ARG A 140 -7.98 -20.09 -9.86
CA ARG A 140 -9.30 -20.45 -10.42
C ARG A 140 -9.98 -19.29 -11.14
N LEU A 141 -9.33 -18.11 -11.21
CA LEU A 141 -9.87 -17.02 -12.03
C LEU A 141 -9.88 -17.40 -13.50
N ILE A 142 -10.99 -17.08 -14.16
CA ILE A 142 -11.14 -17.21 -15.62
C ILE A 142 -11.36 -15.84 -16.23
N GLU A 143 -10.83 -15.65 -17.44
CA GLU A 143 -11.04 -14.41 -18.15
C GLU A 143 -12.52 -14.26 -18.55
N ASP A 144 -13.10 -13.13 -18.15
CA ASP A 144 -14.34 -12.63 -18.71
C ASP A 144 -14.02 -11.39 -19.57
N ALA A 145 -13.93 -11.61 -20.87
CA ALA A 145 -13.59 -10.56 -21.83
C ALA A 145 -14.72 -9.52 -22.00
N GLU A 146 -15.95 -9.86 -21.61
CA GLU A 146 -17.14 -8.99 -21.75
C GLU A 146 -17.28 -8.03 -20.55
N THR A 147 -16.84 -8.45 -19.37
CA THR A 147 -16.85 -7.59 -18.18
C THR A 147 -15.61 -6.71 -18.15
N PRO A 148 -15.74 -5.38 -18.05
CA PRO A 148 -14.61 -4.50 -17.84
C PRO A 148 -13.82 -4.88 -16.58
N ALA A 149 -12.49 -4.73 -16.60
CA ALA A 149 -11.68 -4.88 -15.39
C ALA A 149 -12.13 -3.88 -14.31
N GLY A 150 -11.92 -4.24 -13.06
CA GLY A 150 -12.24 -3.41 -11.91
C GLY A 150 -13.40 -3.93 -11.05
N ASP A 151 -13.53 -3.34 -9.87
CA ASP A 151 -14.57 -3.59 -8.87
C ASP A 151 -14.70 -5.06 -8.47
N ALA A 152 -13.61 -5.83 -8.57
CA ALA A 152 -13.52 -7.27 -8.34
C ALA A 152 -14.64 -8.09 -9.02
N ARG A 153 -15.04 -7.68 -10.21
CA ARG A 153 -16.02 -8.42 -11.02
C ARG A 153 -15.38 -9.64 -11.68
N TYR A 154 -14.80 -10.50 -10.85
CA TYR A 154 -14.11 -11.71 -11.28
C TYR A 154 -15.07 -12.87 -11.49
N ALA A 155 -14.73 -13.74 -12.45
CA ALA A 155 -15.34 -15.04 -12.63
C ALA A 155 -14.40 -16.13 -12.11
N ILE A 156 -14.94 -17.08 -11.35
CA ILE A 156 -14.19 -18.19 -10.75
C ILE A 156 -14.63 -19.49 -11.42
N ASP A 157 -13.67 -20.29 -11.88
CA ASP A 157 -13.93 -21.62 -12.39
C ASP A 157 -14.56 -22.51 -11.31
N ASP A 158 -15.69 -23.11 -11.61
CA ASP A 158 -16.46 -23.98 -10.71
C ASP A 158 -16.76 -25.34 -11.35
N VAL A 159 -16.04 -25.69 -12.42
CA VAL A 159 -16.24 -26.91 -13.19
C VAL A 159 -15.24 -27.97 -12.73
N LEU A 160 -15.76 -29.11 -12.27
CA LEU A 160 -14.91 -30.25 -11.89
C LEU A 160 -14.19 -30.82 -13.12
N GLY A 161 -12.90 -31.07 -12.98
CA GLY A 161 -12.12 -31.86 -13.92
C GLY A 161 -12.42 -33.37 -13.84
N LEU A 162 -11.74 -34.15 -14.66
CA LEU A 162 -11.91 -35.61 -14.70
C LEU A 162 -11.44 -36.31 -13.42
N ASP A 163 -10.59 -35.68 -12.65
CA ASP A 163 -10.08 -36.13 -11.34
C ASP A 163 -11.06 -35.84 -10.18
N GLY A 164 -12.13 -35.12 -10.43
CA GLY A 164 -13.12 -34.74 -9.44
C GLY A 164 -12.81 -33.46 -8.67
N ASP A 165 -11.73 -32.76 -9.01
CA ASP A 165 -11.36 -31.44 -8.46
C ASP A 165 -11.51 -30.34 -9.53
N VAL A 166 -11.69 -29.08 -9.09
CA VAL A 166 -11.62 -27.94 -10.00
C VAL A 166 -10.15 -27.70 -10.36
N PRO A 167 -9.81 -27.66 -11.67
CA PRO A 167 -8.44 -27.55 -12.12
C PRO A 167 -7.81 -26.21 -11.72
N LYS A 168 -6.51 -26.24 -11.36
CA LYS A 168 -5.73 -25.03 -11.08
C LYS A 168 -5.19 -24.49 -12.40
N ARG A 169 -5.33 -23.19 -12.61
CA ARG A 169 -4.89 -22.49 -13.81
C ARG A 169 -3.45 -22.04 -13.66
N GLY A 170 -2.66 -22.20 -14.69
CA GLY A 170 -1.25 -21.83 -14.70
C GLY A 170 -0.70 -21.61 -16.09
N PRO A 171 0.52 -21.01 -16.20
CA PRO A 171 1.10 -20.61 -17.49
C PRO A 171 1.83 -21.75 -18.22
N TRP A 172 1.83 -22.97 -17.69
CA TRP A 172 2.50 -24.11 -18.30
C TRP A 172 1.50 -25.07 -18.95
N ASP A 173 1.81 -25.50 -20.17
CA ASP A 173 1.04 -26.50 -20.89
C ASP A 173 1.66 -27.88 -20.65
N TYR A 174 1.14 -28.60 -19.64
CA TYR A 174 1.62 -29.93 -19.31
C TYR A 174 1.27 -30.94 -20.38
N GLN A 175 2.25 -31.75 -20.76
CA GLN A 175 2.05 -32.81 -21.72
C GLN A 175 1.37 -34.02 -21.10
N VAL A 176 0.66 -34.80 -21.92
CA VAL A 176 0.05 -36.08 -21.49
C VAL A 176 1.15 -37.04 -21.02
N GLY A 177 1.11 -37.43 -19.74
CA GLY A 177 2.08 -38.33 -19.11
C GLY A 177 2.94 -37.69 -18.02
N ASP A 178 2.90 -36.37 -17.90
CA ASP A 178 3.61 -35.61 -16.84
C ASP A 178 2.70 -34.56 -16.20
N PRO A 179 1.48 -34.94 -15.76
CA PRO A 179 0.54 -34.01 -15.16
C PRO A 179 0.96 -33.68 -13.72
N PRO A 180 0.60 -32.49 -13.21
CA PRO A 180 0.70 -32.17 -11.80
C PRO A 180 -0.15 -33.11 -10.93
N LYS A 181 0.05 -33.07 -9.63
CA LYS A 181 -0.66 -33.93 -8.64
C LYS A 181 -2.16 -33.60 -8.49
N HIS A 182 -2.61 -32.51 -9.04
CA HIS A 182 -4.00 -32.06 -9.08
C HIS A 182 -4.41 -31.74 -10.52
N GLY A 183 -5.69 -31.59 -10.77
CA GLY A 183 -6.20 -31.08 -12.05
C GLY A 183 -5.59 -29.73 -12.40
N PHE A 184 -5.26 -29.54 -13.66
CA PHE A 184 -4.69 -28.29 -14.16
C PHE A 184 -5.37 -27.84 -15.44
N ALA A 185 -5.29 -26.54 -15.72
CA ALA A 185 -5.65 -25.93 -16.98
C ALA A 185 -4.56 -24.93 -17.38
N PHE A 186 -4.05 -25.08 -18.61
CA PHE A 186 -3.18 -24.06 -19.20
C PHE A 186 -3.98 -22.78 -19.42
N ASP A 187 -3.50 -21.65 -18.91
CA ASP A 187 -4.18 -20.37 -19.03
C ASP A 187 -3.19 -19.22 -19.02
N THR A 188 -3.22 -18.39 -20.05
CA THR A 188 -2.35 -17.22 -20.16
C THR A 188 -2.84 -16.04 -19.32
N TYR A 189 -4.12 -16.00 -18.98
CA TYR A 189 -4.74 -14.92 -18.21
C TYR A 189 -4.06 -14.68 -16.85
N ILE A 190 -3.57 -15.75 -16.20
CA ILE A 190 -2.85 -15.64 -14.93
C ILE A 190 -1.56 -14.80 -15.03
N GLY A 191 -1.00 -14.67 -16.22
CA GLY A 191 0.18 -13.85 -16.52
C GLY A 191 -0.14 -12.43 -16.99
N GLU A 192 -1.41 -12.07 -17.13
CA GLU A 192 -1.83 -10.80 -17.70
C GLU A 192 -2.14 -9.76 -16.61
N SER A 193 -1.76 -8.51 -16.86
CA SER A 193 -2.06 -7.39 -15.95
C SER A 193 -3.55 -7.21 -15.70
N ARG A 194 -4.40 -7.60 -16.65
CA ARG A 194 -5.86 -7.54 -16.53
C ARG A 194 -6.38 -8.36 -15.35
N MET A 195 -5.76 -9.51 -15.05
CA MET A 195 -6.10 -10.31 -13.89
C MET A 195 -5.94 -9.49 -12.59
N CYS A 196 -4.83 -8.76 -12.44
CA CYS A 196 -4.61 -7.85 -11.31
C CYS A 196 -5.60 -6.68 -11.34
N GLY A 197 -5.83 -6.12 -12.54
CA GLY A 197 -6.77 -5.04 -12.79
C GLY A 197 -8.21 -5.35 -12.38
N THR A 198 -8.57 -6.62 -12.26
CA THR A 198 -9.89 -7.03 -11.78
C THR A 198 -10.21 -6.45 -10.39
N CYS A 199 -9.21 -6.34 -9.50
CA CYS A 199 -9.34 -5.75 -8.16
C CYS A 199 -8.65 -4.40 -8.01
N HIS A 200 -7.55 -4.15 -8.78
CA HIS A 200 -6.76 -2.92 -8.64
C HIS A 200 -7.23 -1.78 -9.56
N ASP A 201 -8.56 -1.70 -9.76
CA ASP A 201 -9.27 -0.59 -10.40
C ASP A 201 -10.67 -0.51 -9.78
N VAL A 202 -10.89 0.46 -8.90
CA VAL A 202 -12.06 0.52 -8.04
C VAL A 202 -12.81 1.83 -8.23
N SER A 203 -14.11 1.72 -8.41
CA SER A 203 -15.05 2.85 -8.43
C SER A 203 -15.98 2.78 -7.24
N THR A 204 -16.28 3.93 -6.66
CA THR A 204 -17.37 4.03 -5.68
C THR A 204 -18.73 4.10 -6.39
N GLY A 205 -19.83 3.95 -5.63
CA GLY A 205 -21.18 4.17 -6.15
C GLY A 205 -21.50 5.63 -6.50
N GLN A 206 -20.60 6.58 -6.20
CA GLN A 206 -20.80 8.00 -6.45
C GLN A 206 -20.39 8.39 -7.86
N MET A 207 -21.11 9.34 -8.46
CA MET A 207 -20.68 9.95 -9.71
C MET A 207 -19.65 11.04 -9.43
N ARG A 208 -18.52 11.03 -10.17
CA ARG A 208 -17.52 12.08 -10.07
C ARG A 208 -18.10 13.44 -10.48
N VAL A 209 -17.84 14.45 -9.66
CA VAL A 209 -18.24 15.82 -9.95
C VAL A 209 -17.01 16.73 -10.12
N ASP A 210 -17.19 17.83 -10.87
CA ASP A 210 -16.20 18.88 -10.99
C ASP A 210 -16.19 19.81 -9.74
N ALA A 211 -15.29 20.79 -9.71
CA ALA A 211 -15.20 21.75 -8.62
C ALA A 211 -16.47 22.59 -8.42
N GLY A 212 -17.37 22.65 -9.40
CA GLY A 212 -18.67 23.31 -9.33
C GLY A 212 -19.81 22.38 -8.89
N GLY A 213 -19.54 21.10 -8.64
CA GLY A 213 -20.52 20.10 -8.26
C GLY A 213 -21.30 19.50 -9.44
N SER A 214 -20.91 19.75 -10.69
CA SER A 214 -21.55 19.18 -11.86
C SER A 214 -21.00 17.80 -12.15
N SER A 215 -21.89 16.81 -12.43
CA SER A 215 -21.46 15.46 -12.77
C SER A 215 -20.63 15.42 -14.05
N LEU A 216 -19.51 14.70 -14.00
CA LEU A 216 -18.63 14.45 -15.14
C LEU A 216 -19.04 13.21 -15.95
N GLY A 217 -20.11 12.52 -15.56
CA GLY A 217 -20.67 11.38 -16.30
C GLY A 217 -19.91 10.06 -16.13
N VAL A 218 -18.97 9.98 -15.20
CA VAL A 218 -18.21 8.78 -14.85
C VAL A 218 -18.31 8.53 -13.34
N PRO A 219 -18.20 7.27 -12.88
CA PRO A 219 -18.09 6.95 -11.45
C PRO A 219 -16.85 7.59 -10.83
N PHE A 220 -16.88 7.86 -9.52
CA PHE A 220 -15.70 8.30 -8.81
C PHE A 220 -14.71 7.15 -8.67
N GLY A 221 -13.50 7.35 -9.20
CA GLY A 221 -12.43 6.37 -9.11
C GLY A 221 -11.68 6.48 -7.79
N GLU A 222 -11.92 5.56 -6.89
CA GLU A 222 -11.18 5.46 -5.63
C GLU A 222 -9.73 5.01 -5.90
N GLN A 223 -9.57 3.99 -6.73
CA GLN A 223 -8.27 3.47 -7.15
C GLN A 223 -8.25 3.27 -8.66
N ARG A 224 -7.20 3.76 -9.33
CA ARG A 224 -7.03 3.67 -10.79
C ARG A 224 -5.69 3.08 -11.20
N THR A 225 -5.10 2.23 -10.36
CA THR A 225 -3.76 1.65 -10.60
C THR A 225 -3.67 0.92 -11.94
N TYR A 226 -4.68 0.10 -12.27
CA TYR A 226 -4.70 -0.61 -13.55
C TYR A 226 -4.97 0.32 -14.74
N SER A 227 -5.91 1.25 -14.63
CA SER A 227 -6.19 2.25 -15.67
C SER A 227 -4.99 3.18 -15.92
N GLU A 228 -4.25 3.58 -14.87
CA GLU A 228 -3.02 4.34 -14.98
C GLU A 228 -1.94 3.54 -15.74
N TRP A 229 -1.76 2.25 -15.41
CA TRP A 229 -0.86 1.35 -16.11
C TRP A 229 -1.28 1.16 -17.58
N LEU A 230 -2.56 0.91 -17.83
CA LEU A 230 -3.09 0.69 -19.19
C LEU A 230 -2.86 1.90 -20.11
N GLY A 231 -2.92 3.12 -19.53
CA GLY A 231 -2.64 4.38 -20.23
C GLY A 231 -1.15 4.67 -20.45
N SER A 232 -0.25 3.93 -19.81
CA SER A 232 1.20 4.18 -19.80
C SER A 232 1.96 3.49 -20.96
N ASP A 233 3.25 3.79 -21.07
CA ASP A 233 4.13 3.07 -22.00
C ASP A 233 4.38 1.63 -21.56
N PHE A 234 4.22 1.31 -20.28
CA PHE A 234 4.43 -0.03 -19.74
C PHE A 234 3.37 -1.04 -20.23
N ALA A 235 2.17 -0.58 -20.62
CA ALA A 235 1.15 -1.46 -21.22
C ALA A 235 1.33 -1.68 -22.72
N LYS A 236 2.18 -0.90 -23.39
CA LYS A 236 2.39 -0.98 -24.84
C LYS A 236 3.37 -2.08 -25.17
N GLN A 237 2.99 -2.99 -26.09
CA GLN A 237 3.90 -4.01 -26.56
C GLN A 237 5.19 -3.40 -27.14
N GLY A 238 6.33 -3.87 -26.66
CA GLY A 238 7.64 -3.36 -27.06
C GLY A 238 8.69 -3.53 -25.97
N PRO A 239 9.86 -2.89 -26.09
CA PRO A 239 10.96 -3.08 -25.16
C PRO A 239 10.70 -2.51 -23.75
N GLU A 240 9.74 -1.61 -23.61
CA GLU A 240 9.34 -1.02 -22.32
C GLU A 240 8.16 -1.74 -21.66
N PHE A 241 7.54 -2.69 -22.35
CA PHE A 241 6.43 -3.46 -21.80
C PHE A 241 6.82 -4.15 -20.47
N LYS A 242 5.98 -3.95 -19.46
CA LYS A 242 6.05 -4.61 -18.16
C LYS A 242 4.63 -4.90 -17.68
N SER A 243 4.34 -6.16 -17.45
CA SER A 243 3.10 -6.53 -16.76
C SER A 243 3.18 -6.18 -15.26
N CYS A 244 2.04 -6.21 -14.57
CA CYS A 244 2.01 -6.09 -13.11
C CYS A 244 2.88 -7.17 -12.45
N GLN A 245 2.80 -8.40 -12.97
CA GLN A 245 3.57 -9.53 -12.48
C GLN A 245 5.09 -9.35 -12.68
N ASP A 246 5.55 -8.62 -13.72
CA ASP A 246 6.99 -8.41 -13.95
C ASP A 246 7.64 -7.58 -12.84
N CYS A 247 6.88 -6.71 -12.18
CA CYS A 247 7.38 -5.87 -11.09
C CYS A 247 7.03 -6.45 -9.72
N HIS A 248 5.78 -6.90 -9.52
CA HIS A 248 5.27 -7.33 -8.22
C HIS A 248 5.43 -8.83 -7.93
N MET A 249 5.70 -9.62 -8.96
CA MET A 249 5.97 -11.05 -8.90
C MET A 249 7.22 -11.36 -9.75
N PRO A 250 8.41 -10.92 -9.35
CA PRO A 250 9.61 -11.00 -10.20
C PRO A 250 9.90 -12.44 -10.62
N ALA A 251 10.37 -12.56 -11.87
CA ALA A 251 10.69 -13.86 -12.45
C ALA A 251 11.89 -14.52 -11.74
N VAL A 252 11.83 -15.84 -11.64
CA VAL A 252 12.89 -16.67 -11.07
C VAL A 252 13.16 -17.82 -12.04
N ALA A 253 14.44 -18.07 -12.31
CA ALA A 253 14.85 -19.18 -13.17
C ALA A 253 14.84 -20.51 -12.41
N ASP A 254 14.53 -21.60 -13.11
CA ASP A 254 14.68 -22.97 -12.64
C ASP A 254 13.94 -23.28 -11.32
N VAL A 255 12.61 -23.11 -11.32
CA VAL A 255 11.74 -23.40 -10.18
C VAL A 255 11.22 -24.84 -10.18
N ALA A 256 11.11 -25.44 -8.99
CA ALA A 256 10.38 -26.68 -8.80
C ALA A 256 8.87 -26.41 -8.74
N GLY A 257 8.09 -27.19 -9.50
CA GLY A 257 6.63 -27.04 -9.50
C GLY A 257 5.97 -27.57 -8.23
N CYS A 258 6.58 -28.61 -7.59
CA CYS A 258 6.13 -29.17 -6.32
C CYS A 258 7.33 -29.46 -5.44
N ALA A 259 7.20 -29.10 -4.17
CA ALA A 259 8.30 -29.13 -3.22
C ALA A 259 8.41 -30.38 -2.36
N GLU A 260 7.37 -31.22 -2.32
CA GLU A 260 7.34 -32.36 -1.39
C GLU A 260 8.42 -33.41 -1.72
N LEU A 261 8.84 -33.47 -2.97
CA LEU A 261 9.86 -34.40 -3.42
C LEU A 261 10.73 -33.71 -4.48
N GLU A 262 11.85 -33.16 -4.07
CA GLU A 262 12.87 -32.58 -4.96
C GLU A 262 13.23 -33.53 -6.14
N SER A 263 13.07 -34.83 -5.94
CA SER A 263 13.32 -35.88 -6.92
C SER A 263 12.14 -36.24 -7.83
N GLN A 264 10.94 -35.71 -7.59
CA GLN A 264 9.72 -36.04 -8.32
C GLN A 264 8.96 -34.81 -8.86
N GLY A 265 9.38 -33.58 -8.48
CA GLY A 265 8.82 -32.37 -9.04
C GLY A 265 9.43 -32.06 -10.39
N GLU A 266 8.60 -31.80 -11.41
CA GLU A 266 9.09 -31.21 -12.64
C GLU A 266 9.75 -29.87 -12.32
N ARG A 267 10.95 -29.67 -12.85
CA ARG A 267 11.63 -28.38 -12.76
C ARG A 267 11.31 -27.58 -14.02
N HIS A 268 10.71 -26.42 -13.82
CA HIS A 268 10.45 -25.49 -14.91
C HIS A 268 11.72 -24.69 -15.22
N ALA A 269 12.53 -25.20 -16.17
CA ALA A 269 13.75 -24.52 -16.62
C ALA A 269 13.50 -23.12 -17.17
N SER A 270 12.30 -22.87 -17.69
CA SER A 270 11.82 -21.54 -18.08
C SER A 270 11.61 -20.59 -16.91
N GLY A 271 11.67 -21.11 -15.68
CA GLY A 271 11.45 -20.36 -14.46
C GLY A 271 9.98 -20.24 -14.06
N GLY A 272 9.75 -19.50 -12.98
CA GLY A 272 8.45 -19.18 -12.43
C GLY A 272 8.46 -17.76 -11.87
N ARG A 273 7.54 -17.46 -10.98
CA ARG A 273 7.42 -16.14 -10.38
C ARG A 273 7.40 -16.23 -8.86
N ARG A 274 8.08 -15.29 -8.21
CA ARG A 274 7.93 -15.05 -6.78
C ARG A 274 6.51 -14.54 -6.51
N HIS A 275 5.95 -14.95 -5.39
CA HIS A 275 4.65 -14.46 -4.93
C HIS A 275 4.81 -13.38 -3.84
N ASP A 276 5.79 -12.48 -4.02
CA ASP A 276 6.09 -11.38 -3.08
C ASP A 276 4.95 -10.38 -3.01
N LEU A 277 4.34 -10.05 -4.16
CA LEU A 277 3.23 -9.10 -4.25
C LEU A 277 3.55 -7.79 -3.52
N ALA A 278 4.83 -7.38 -3.58
CA ALA A 278 5.37 -6.27 -2.81
C ALA A 278 4.83 -4.93 -3.32
N GLY A 279 4.35 -4.11 -2.40
CA GLY A 279 3.98 -2.72 -2.61
C GLY A 279 4.79 -1.79 -1.70
N ALA A 280 4.19 -0.67 -1.28
CA ALA A 280 4.81 0.31 -0.38
C ALA A 280 4.29 0.20 1.07
N ASN A 281 3.83 -0.97 1.49
CA ASN A 281 3.06 -1.17 2.72
C ASN A 281 3.92 -1.64 3.91
N ARG A 282 5.18 -1.17 4.02
CA ARG A 282 6.12 -1.64 5.05
C ARG A 282 5.55 -1.57 6.45
N ARG A 283 5.00 -0.41 6.84
CA ARG A 283 4.45 -0.19 8.18
C ARG A 283 3.29 -1.14 8.52
N MET A 284 2.47 -1.49 7.52
CA MET A 284 1.40 -2.47 7.71
C MET A 284 1.94 -3.88 7.91
N VAL A 285 2.98 -4.27 7.19
CA VAL A 285 3.62 -5.58 7.37
C VAL A 285 4.29 -5.67 8.75
N GLU A 286 4.89 -4.60 9.25
CA GLU A 286 5.41 -4.51 10.62
C GLU A 286 4.29 -4.65 11.66
N LEU A 287 3.14 -4.00 11.44
CA LEU A 287 1.97 -4.14 12.31
C LEU A 287 1.42 -5.57 12.29
N LEU A 288 1.27 -6.15 11.11
CA LEU A 288 0.80 -7.53 10.97
C LEU A 288 1.76 -8.53 11.61
N LYS A 289 3.08 -8.31 11.53
CA LYS A 289 4.09 -9.08 12.26
C LYS A 289 3.88 -9.01 13.77
N GLN A 290 3.59 -7.81 14.29
CA GLN A 290 3.30 -7.64 15.73
C GLN A 290 2.03 -8.37 16.16
N VAL A 291 1.00 -8.40 15.31
CA VAL A 291 -0.31 -8.99 15.66
C VAL A 291 -0.34 -10.50 15.40
N TYR A 292 0.24 -10.97 14.30
CA TYR A 292 0.11 -12.34 13.80
C TYR A 292 1.44 -13.09 13.68
N GLY A 293 2.56 -12.54 14.20
CA GLY A 293 3.84 -13.24 14.22
C GLY A 293 3.84 -14.41 15.22
N ASP A 294 4.80 -15.27 15.12
CA ASP A 294 5.14 -16.52 15.87
C ASP A 294 4.20 -17.00 16.99
N ALA A 295 3.20 -16.22 17.41
CA ALA A 295 2.30 -16.53 18.52
C ALA A 295 0.82 -16.40 18.09
N GLY A 296 0.00 -17.43 18.30
CA GLY A 296 -1.44 -17.39 18.12
C GLY A 296 -2.00 -18.42 17.15
N GLU A 297 -3.32 -18.47 17.05
CA GLU A 297 -4.04 -19.47 16.22
C GLU A 297 -3.89 -19.24 14.70
N GLN A 298 -3.58 -18.02 14.29
CA GLN A 298 -3.40 -17.63 12.89
C GLN A 298 -1.94 -17.18 12.63
N ALA A 299 -0.99 -17.73 13.40
CA ALA A 299 0.41 -17.34 13.34
C ALA A 299 1.03 -17.52 11.95
N VAL A 300 1.73 -16.51 11.50
CA VAL A 300 2.63 -16.54 10.35
C VAL A 300 4.05 -16.41 10.89
N PRO A 301 4.97 -17.30 10.53
CA PRO A 301 6.33 -17.23 11.04
C PRO A 301 6.96 -15.86 10.81
N ASP A 302 7.63 -15.30 11.81
CA ASP A 302 8.26 -13.99 11.76
C ASP A 302 9.21 -13.84 10.57
N VAL A 303 9.93 -14.89 10.22
CA VAL A 303 10.84 -14.93 9.07
C VAL A 303 10.13 -14.66 7.74
N PHE A 304 8.83 -14.99 7.61
CA PHE A 304 8.05 -14.70 6.40
C PHE A 304 7.79 -13.21 6.26
N PHE A 305 7.50 -12.54 7.38
CA PHE A 305 7.39 -11.07 7.40
C PHE A 305 8.72 -10.41 7.04
N ASP A 306 9.86 -10.93 7.49
CA ASP A 306 11.18 -10.39 7.15
C ASP A 306 11.47 -10.53 5.64
N VAL A 307 11.06 -11.64 5.01
CA VAL A 307 11.11 -11.80 3.55
C VAL A 307 10.23 -10.77 2.83
N ALA A 308 9.01 -10.55 3.30
CA ALA A 308 8.10 -9.57 2.73
C ALA A 308 8.63 -8.13 2.89
N LEU A 309 9.17 -7.77 4.06
CA LEU A 309 9.81 -6.47 4.30
C LEU A 309 10.99 -6.23 3.36
N GLY A 310 11.87 -7.23 3.19
CA GLY A 310 12.98 -7.15 2.24
C GLY A 310 12.54 -7.00 0.78
N SER A 311 11.39 -7.58 0.40
CA SER A 311 10.81 -7.41 -0.94
C SER A 311 10.23 -6.01 -1.13
N ILE A 312 9.59 -5.46 -0.11
CA ILE A 312 9.08 -4.09 -0.10
C ILE A 312 10.24 -3.08 -0.25
N ASP A 313 11.33 -3.27 0.50
CA ASP A 313 12.50 -2.37 0.43
C ASP A 313 13.10 -2.33 -0.98
N ARG A 314 13.21 -3.49 -1.64
CA ARG A 314 13.68 -3.57 -3.04
C ARG A 314 12.72 -2.87 -4.01
N SER A 315 11.42 -3.02 -3.81
CA SER A 315 10.39 -2.39 -4.64
C SER A 315 10.43 -0.86 -4.51
N LEU A 316 10.53 -0.37 -3.28
CA LEU A 316 10.61 1.06 -2.97
C LEU A 316 11.87 1.70 -3.57
N ALA A 317 13.03 1.07 -3.42
CA ALA A 317 14.30 1.56 -3.97
C ALA A 317 14.30 1.66 -5.50
N ALA A 318 13.45 0.90 -6.19
CA ALA A 318 13.31 0.93 -7.65
C ALA A 318 12.23 1.92 -8.15
N ALA A 319 11.35 2.40 -7.26
CA ALA A 319 10.14 3.12 -7.63
C ALA A 319 10.40 4.54 -8.18
N ALA A 320 11.46 5.20 -7.73
CA ALA A 320 11.77 6.57 -8.13
C ALA A 320 13.26 6.80 -8.35
N THR A 321 13.58 7.81 -9.15
CA THR A 321 14.93 8.36 -9.30
C THR A 321 14.94 9.81 -8.82
N LEU A 322 15.95 10.16 -8.02
CA LEU A 322 16.17 11.52 -7.51
C LEU A 322 17.43 12.10 -8.16
N GLU A 323 17.28 13.21 -8.86
CA GLU A 323 18.38 13.98 -9.47
C GLU A 323 18.46 15.36 -8.79
N VAL A 324 19.62 15.76 -8.31
CA VAL A 324 19.82 17.04 -7.62
C VAL A 324 20.97 17.81 -8.22
N SER A 325 20.77 19.10 -8.46
CA SER A 325 21.82 20.04 -8.85
C SER A 325 21.95 21.12 -7.78
N ALA A 326 23.05 21.10 -7.05
CA ALA A 326 23.36 22.09 -6.01
C ALA A 326 24.25 23.21 -6.56
N PRO A 327 24.22 24.42 -5.95
CA PRO A 327 25.17 25.48 -6.27
C PRO A 327 26.61 25.08 -5.90
N ALA A 328 27.60 25.70 -6.53
CA ALA A 328 28.98 25.41 -6.24
C ALA A 328 29.44 25.90 -4.85
N GLU A 329 28.76 26.89 -4.28
CA GLU A 329 28.96 27.46 -2.94
C GLU A 329 27.67 28.08 -2.41
N VAL A 330 27.57 28.24 -1.11
CA VAL A 330 26.47 28.95 -0.43
C VAL A 330 27.05 30.17 0.30
N ASP A 331 26.55 31.37 -0.01
CA ASP A 331 26.84 32.59 0.71
C ASP A 331 25.69 32.89 1.68
N LEU A 332 25.94 32.80 2.97
CA LEU A 332 24.91 33.02 4.02
C LEU A 332 24.30 34.41 3.96
N GLY A 333 25.03 35.43 3.48
CA GLY A 333 24.48 36.78 3.32
C GLY A 333 23.44 36.88 2.19
N VAL A 334 23.52 36.00 1.20
CA VAL A 334 22.60 35.90 0.07
C VAL A 334 21.54 34.81 0.29
N GLY A 335 21.96 33.69 0.87
CA GLY A 335 21.18 32.49 1.07
C GLY A 335 21.48 31.39 0.04
N LEU A 336 20.75 30.30 0.13
CA LEU A 336 20.77 29.23 -0.87
C LEU A 336 19.89 29.67 -2.06
N THR A 337 20.50 30.07 -3.15
CA THR A 337 19.79 30.72 -4.27
C THR A 337 19.03 29.72 -5.13
N GLU A 338 19.60 28.53 -5.35
CA GLU A 338 18.98 27.52 -6.20
C GLU A 338 19.50 26.12 -5.84
N LEU A 339 18.60 25.23 -5.50
CA LEU A 339 18.81 23.80 -5.40
C LEU A 339 17.75 23.12 -6.27
N ALA A 340 18.13 22.72 -7.47
CA ALA A 340 17.21 22.10 -8.41
C ALA A 340 17.08 20.60 -8.09
N VAL A 341 15.85 20.14 -7.97
CA VAL A 341 15.51 18.74 -7.64
C VAL A 341 14.55 18.21 -8.68
N LYS A 342 14.82 17.01 -9.19
CA LYS A 342 13.92 16.30 -10.10
C LYS A 342 13.66 14.90 -9.56
N VAL A 343 12.38 14.55 -9.43
CA VAL A 343 11.90 13.22 -9.08
C VAL A 343 11.27 12.59 -10.30
N THR A 344 11.77 11.43 -10.70
CA THR A 344 11.24 10.66 -11.83
C THR A 344 10.52 9.42 -11.32
N ASN A 345 9.29 9.21 -11.75
CA ASN A 345 8.52 7.99 -11.50
C ASN A 345 8.98 6.88 -12.46
N ASN A 346 9.47 5.78 -11.92
CA ASN A 346 9.92 4.60 -12.65
C ASN A 346 8.86 3.48 -12.70
N THR A 347 7.67 3.72 -12.13
CA THR A 347 6.59 2.72 -12.06
C THR A 347 5.60 2.85 -13.21
N GLY A 348 4.79 1.82 -13.43
CA GLY A 348 3.76 1.81 -14.48
C GLY A 348 2.46 2.52 -14.11
N HIS A 349 2.37 3.13 -12.96
CA HIS A 349 1.19 3.81 -12.42
C HIS A 349 1.61 5.11 -11.74
N LYS A 350 0.69 5.92 -11.28
CA LYS A 350 1.05 7.12 -10.50
C LYS A 350 1.83 6.74 -9.24
N LEU A 351 2.67 7.63 -8.78
CA LEU A 351 3.50 7.43 -7.60
C LEU A 351 3.21 8.53 -6.56
N PRO A 352 2.73 8.16 -5.35
CA PRO A 352 2.26 6.84 -4.93
C PRO A 352 0.91 6.42 -5.56
N THR A 353 0.54 5.13 -5.48
CA THR A 353 -0.74 4.58 -5.99
C THR A 353 -1.42 3.69 -4.95
N GLY A 354 -2.54 3.06 -5.34
CA GLY A 354 -3.41 2.29 -4.45
C GLY A 354 -4.42 3.20 -3.78
N TYR A 355 -4.97 2.80 -2.63
CA TYR A 355 -5.76 3.69 -1.79
C TYR A 355 -4.93 4.94 -1.46
N SER A 356 -5.28 6.06 -2.06
CA SER A 356 -4.41 7.25 -2.07
C SER A 356 -4.56 8.11 -0.83
N GLU A 357 -5.72 8.06 -0.17
CA GLU A 357 -5.95 8.77 1.08
C GLU A 357 -5.12 8.17 2.22
N GLY A 358 -4.60 8.97 3.10
CA GLY A 358 -3.69 8.53 4.15
C GLY A 358 -2.28 8.14 3.66
N ARG A 359 -1.95 8.38 2.38
CA ARG A 359 -0.62 8.19 1.81
C ARG A 359 -0.06 9.51 1.34
N VAL A 360 1.18 9.79 1.75
CA VAL A 360 1.89 10.99 1.30
C VAL A 360 3.34 10.65 1.00
N MET A 361 3.83 11.13 -0.14
CA MET A 361 5.23 11.14 -0.51
C MET A 361 5.66 12.60 -0.64
N TRP A 362 6.89 12.93 -0.22
CA TRP A 362 7.35 14.32 -0.28
C TRP A 362 8.86 14.42 -0.36
N LEU A 363 9.32 15.63 -0.69
CA LEU A 363 10.73 15.99 -0.62
C LEU A 363 11.04 16.65 0.73
N GLU A 364 12.05 16.12 1.40
CA GLU A 364 12.70 16.79 2.53
C GLU A 364 14.03 17.38 2.06
N VAL A 365 14.23 18.65 2.35
CA VAL A 365 15.48 19.38 2.01
C VAL A 365 16.05 19.93 3.32
N ILE A 366 17.32 19.59 3.61
CA ILE A 366 18.02 20.05 4.80
C ILE A 366 19.40 20.61 4.40
N GLY A 367 19.71 21.81 4.87
CA GLY A 367 21.06 22.39 4.86
C GLY A 367 21.61 22.48 6.28
N ARG A 368 22.76 21.84 6.57
CA ARG A 368 23.40 21.82 7.89
C ARG A 368 24.80 22.42 7.83
N TYR A 369 25.13 23.20 8.85
CA TYR A 369 26.50 23.54 9.21
C TYR A 369 26.82 22.86 10.55
N GLY A 370 27.73 21.90 10.56
CA GLY A 370 27.90 20.99 11.68
C GLY A 370 26.56 20.34 12.08
N GLU A 371 26.18 20.44 13.34
CA GLU A 371 24.89 19.92 13.84
C GLU A 371 23.72 20.91 13.67
N GLN A 372 24.00 22.16 13.33
CA GLN A 372 22.98 23.19 13.19
C GLN A 372 22.21 23.05 11.86
N VAL A 373 20.88 22.91 11.91
CA VAL A 373 20.02 23.06 10.73
C VAL A 373 19.92 24.54 10.40
N VAL A 374 20.37 24.91 9.20
CA VAL A 374 20.36 26.29 8.69
C VAL A 374 19.17 26.50 7.76
N TYR A 375 18.92 25.54 6.88
CA TYR A 375 17.79 25.53 5.94
C TYR A 375 17.02 24.24 6.06
N SER A 376 15.70 24.31 5.96
CA SER A 376 14.85 23.13 5.92
C SER A 376 13.53 23.37 5.18
N SER A 377 13.06 22.34 4.50
CA SER A 377 11.71 22.25 3.94
C SER A 377 11.25 20.80 4.01
N GLY A 378 9.96 20.58 4.23
CA GLY A 378 9.38 19.24 4.25
C GLY A 378 9.83 18.38 5.44
N ARG A 379 10.04 18.97 6.62
CA ARG A 379 10.40 18.21 7.83
C ARG A 379 9.23 17.37 8.32
N TRP A 380 9.53 16.16 8.73
CA TRP A 380 8.59 15.32 9.44
C TRP A 380 8.71 15.55 10.96
N ILE A 381 7.59 15.85 11.60
CA ILE A 381 7.49 16.00 13.05
C ILE A 381 6.74 14.78 13.59
N ASP A 382 7.41 14.00 14.44
CA ASP A 382 6.80 12.82 15.03
C ASP A 382 5.52 13.14 15.79
N GLY A 383 4.49 12.32 15.59
CA GLY A 383 3.17 12.52 16.17
C GLY A 383 2.35 13.68 15.59
N GLN A 384 2.94 14.55 14.74
CA GLN A 384 2.25 15.68 14.12
C GLN A 384 2.17 15.57 12.61
N GLY A 385 3.06 14.77 12.01
CA GLY A 385 3.12 14.64 10.56
C GLY A 385 4.07 15.64 9.89
N LEU A 386 3.74 16.02 8.67
CA LEU A 386 4.57 16.90 7.85
C LEU A 386 4.41 18.36 8.29
N GLU A 387 5.54 19.01 8.64
CA GLU A 387 5.58 20.42 8.99
C GLU A 387 5.25 21.28 7.75
N GLY A 388 4.22 22.11 7.87
CA GLY A 388 3.82 23.00 6.78
C GLY A 388 4.82 24.12 6.56
N ASP A 389 5.35 24.24 5.33
CA ASP A 389 6.18 25.35 4.89
C ASP A 389 5.84 25.80 3.47
N LEU A 390 6.34 26.98 3.05
CA LEU A 390 6.00 27.58 1.76
C LEU A 390 6.61 26.85 0.55
N GLN A 391 7.62 26.02 0.76
CA GLN A 391 8.32 25.28 -0.30
C GLN A 391 8.05 23.77 -0.24
N GLN A 392 7.18 23.35 0.69
CA GLN A 392 6.79 21.96 0.83
C GLN A 392 6.33 21.36 -0.50
N ARG A 393 6.90 20.20 -0.87
CA ARG A 393 6.57 19.50 -2.10
C ARG A 393 6.06 18.11 -1.80
N THR A 394 4.74 17.95 -1.81
CA THR A 394 4.06 16.67 -1.57
C THR A 394 3.54 16.06 -2.86
N TYR A 395 3.44 14.74 -2.88
CA TYR A 395 2.83 13.92 -3.92
C TYR A 395 1.76 13.07 -3.25
N GLU A 396 0.51 13.45 -3.44
CA GLU A 396 -0.66 12.90 -2.76
C GLU A 396 -1.90 13.06 -3.62
N ALA A 397 -2.96 12.34 -3.30
CA ALA A 397 -4.29 12.61 -3.79
C ALA A 397 -5.24 12.73 -2.60
N ARG A 398 -6.08 13.76 -2.62
CA ARG A 398 -7.09 14.02 -1.59
C ARG A 398 -8.47 14.14 -2.24
N ALA A 399 -9.37 13.31 -1.78
CA ALA A 399 -10.76 13.32 -2.18
C ALA A 399 -11.66 13.79 -1.06
N VAL A 400 -12.83 14.27 -1.43
CA VAL A 400 -13.89 14.66 -0.49
C VAL A 400 -15.26 14.38 -1.10
N GLU A 401 -16.25 14.34 -0.25
CA GLU A 401 -17.63 14.57 -0.68
C GLU A 401 -17.81 16.05 -1.00
N HIS A 402 -18.15 16.39 -2.25
CA HIS A 402 -18.25 17.77 -2.71
C HIS A 402 -19.21 18.62 -1.85
N ALA A 403 -20.34 18.05 -1.44
CA ALA A 403 -21.37 18.77 -0.71
C ALA A 403 -20.98 19.14 0.73
N SER A 404 -20.29 18.26 1.43
CA SER A 404 -19.90 18.43 2.84
C SER A 404 -18.45 18.83 3.04
N GLN A 405 -17.60 18.66 2.03
CA GLN A 405 -16.13 18.84 2.09
C GLN A 405 -15.46 17.92 3.13
N VAL A 406 -16.09 16.80 3.45
CA VAL A 406 -15.54 15.80 4.39
C VAL A 406 -14.62 14.85 3.62
N ALA A 407 -13.41 14.64 4.15
CA ALA A 407 -12.40 13.72 3.61
C ALA A 407 -12.47 12.34 4.27
N PHE A 408 -11.79 11.34 3.68
CA PHE A 408 -11.63 9.98 4.16
C PHE A 408 -12.90 9.10 4.21
N HIS A 409 -14.08 9.66 3.92
CA HIS A 409 -15.32 8.90 3.80
C HIS A 409 -15.43 8.27 2.41
N LEU A 410 -14.77 7.13 2.25
CA LEU A 410 -14.50 6.48 0.96
C LEU A 410 -15.73 6.35 0.06
N LEU A 411 -16.85 5.87 0.60
CA LEU A 411 -18.08 5.66 -0.17
C LEU A 411 -18.85 6.95 -0.45
N ARG A 412 -18.48 8.07 0.16
CA ARG A 412 -19.09 9.39 -0.04
C ARG A 412 -18.27 10.28 -0.97
N ASN A 413 -16.98 9.99 -1.12
CA ASN A 413 -16.07 10.74 -1.97
C ASN A 413 -16.57 10.81 -3.41
N ASN A 414 -16.58 11.99 -3.99
CA ASN A 414 -17.02 12.21 -5.36
C ASN A 414 -16.26 13.33 -6.10
N THR A 415 -15.30 13.98 -5.45
CA THR A 415 -14.45 14.98 -6.09
C THR A 415 -13.02 14.93 -5.57
N TRP A 416 -12.05 15.14 -6.44
CA TRP A 416 -10.65 15.33 -6.08
C TRP A 416 -10.38 16.79 -5.80
N LEU A 417 -9.87 17.10 -4.61
CA LEU A 417 -9.32 18.43 -4.28
C LEU A 417 -7.95 18.60 -4.93
N VAL A 418 -7.15 17.56 -4.92
CA VAL A 418 -5.81 17.51 -5.52
C VAL A 418 -5.48 16.08 -5.90
N ASP A 419 -4.77 15.92 -7.02
CA ASP A 419 -4.01 14.72 -7.35
C ASP A 419 -2.67 15.16 -7.93
N SER A 420 -1.69 15.30 -7.04
CA SER A 420 -0.32 15.73 -7.34
C SER A 420 0.66 14.56 -7.48
N ARG A 421 0.17 13.32 -7.47
CA ARG A 421 0.98 12.11 -7.68
C ARG A 421 1.67 12.16 -9.03
N ILE A 422 2.92 11.69 -9.08
CA ILE A 422 3.71 11.76 -10.31
C ILE A 422 3.18 10.72 -11.31
N PRO A 423 2.74 11.13 -12.53
CA PRO A 423 2.22 10.19 -13.52
C PRO A 423 3.26 9.16 -13.98
N PRO A 424 2.85 7.99 -14.50
CA PRO A 424 3.75 7.06 -15.15
C PRO A 424 4.15 7.56 -16.54
N LYS A 425 5.28 7.04 -17.07
CA LYS A 425 5.77 7.37 -18.41
C LYS A 425 4.72 7.07 -19.48
N GLY A 426 4.47 8.05 -20.35
CA GLY A 426 3.58 7.91 -21.49
C GLY A 426 2.10 7.94 -21.17
N LEU A 427 1.71 8.28 -19.93
CA LEU A 427 0.29 8.41 -19.55
C LEU A 427 -0.38 9.48 -20.39
N LYS A 428 -1.42 9.06 -21.12
CA LYS A 428 -2.24 9.97 -21.92
C LYS A 428 -3.32 10.61 -21.07
N GLN A 429 -3.88 11.72 -21.59
CA GLN A 429 -5.06 12.33 -20.98
C GLN A 429 -6.21 11.33 -20.89
N GLY A 430 -6.86 11.32 -19.73
CA GLY A 430 -8.04 10.52 -19.45
C GLY A 430 -8.77 11.06 -18.23
N LEU A 431 -10.06 11.31 -18.35
CA LEU A 431 -10.87 11.93 -17.30
C LEU A 431 -10.67 11.29 -15.91
N GLU A 432 -10.46 9.97 -15.87
CA GLU A 432 -10.34 9.22 -14.61
C GLU A 432 -8.90 9.14 -14.08
N THR A 433 -7.89 9.39 -14.95
CA THR A 433 -6.47 9.24 -14.62
C THR A 433 -5.66 10.53 -14.69
N ASP A 434 -6.27 11.64 -15.09
CA ASP A 434 -5.58 12.94 -15.15
C ASP A 434 -5.17 13.41 -13.75
N PRO A 435 -4.00 14.04 -13.60
CA PRO A 435 -3.68 14.82 -12.41
C PRO A 435 -4.73 15.91 -12.15
N VAL A 436 -4.92 16.28 -10.89
CA VAL A 436 -5.82 17.37 -10.50
C VAL A 436 -5.03 18.49 -9.83
N GLY A 437 -5.18 19.69 -10.35
CA GLY A 437 -4.40 20.87 -9.99
C GLY A 437 -3.51 21.33 -11.14
N ASP A 438 -2.66 22.30 -10.87
CA ASP A 438 -1.85 23.03 -11.85
C ASP A 438 -0.36 22.59 -11.89
N ARG A 439 -0.01 21.52 -11.17
CA ARG A 439 1.37 21.06 -11.04
C ARG A 439 1.97 20.60 -12.36
N TYR A 440 1.19 19.87 -13.16
CA TYR A 440 1.67 19.24 -14.39
C TYR A 440 1.03 19.90 -15.61
N ALA A 441 1.83 20.04 -16.66
CA ALA A 441 1.37 20.41 -17.98
C ALA A 441 1.73 19.31 -18.98
N LEU A 442 0.86 19.10 -19.97
CA LEU A 442 1.12 18.09 -21.00
C LEU A 442 2.41 18.39 -21.76
N LEU A 443 3.13 17.33 -22.06
CA LEU A 443 4.28 17.37 -22.95
C LEU A 443 3.84 17.58 -24.41
N ALA A 444 4.81 17.81 -25.29
CA ALA A 444 4.53 18.05 -26.72
C ALA A 444 3.82 16.87 -27.43
N ASP A 445 4.02 15.65 -26.93
CA ASP A 445 3.39 14.41 -27.42
C ASP A 445 2.00 14.14 -26.79
N GLN A 446 1.47 15.08 -26.03
CA GLN A 446 0.18 14.99 -25.34
C GLN A 446 0.13 13.92 -24.27
N THR A 447 1.27 13.61 -23.64
CA THR A 447 1.35 12.77 -22.43
C THR A 447 1.63 13.63 -21.20
N TRP A 448 1.30 13.10 -20.03
CA TRP A 448 1.69 13.70 -18.77
C TRP A 448 3.18 13.41 -18.48
N PRO A 449 3.94 14.36 -17.89
CA PRO A 449 5.32 14.10 -17.52
C PRO A 449 5.39 13.04 -16.41
N ASN A 450 6.31 12.08 -16.56
CA ASN A 450 6.59 11.11 -15.51
C ASN A 450 7.62 11.63 -14.49
N PHE A 451 7.77 12.92 -14.40
CA PHE A 451 8.68 13.57 -13.46
C PHE A 451 8.09 14.86 -12.92
N ASP A 452 8.57 15.23 -11.74
CA ASP A 452 8.38 16.56 -11.18
C ASP A 452 9.73 17.24 -11.00
N ALA A 453 9.82 18.53 -11.35
CA ALA A 453 11.02 19.34 -11.20
C ALA A 453 10.69 20.57 -10.38
N VAL A 454 11.44 20.78 -9.29
CA VAL A 454 11.27 21.89 -8.36
C VAL A 454 12.62 22.53 -8.03
N SER A 455 12.61 23.82 -7.79
CA SER A 455 13.78 24.55 -7.30
C SER A 455 13.51 25.09 -5.89
N TYR A 456 14.42 24.84 -4.98
CA TYR A 456 14.41 25.37 -3.61
C TYR A 456 15.33 26.56 -3.52
N GLY A 457 14.88 27.60 -2.80
CA GLY A 457 15.69 28.76 -2.46
C GLY A 457 15.40 29.20 -1.02
N PHE A 458 16.44 29.54 -0.28
CA PHE A 458 16.31 29.98 1.09
C PHE A 458 16.96 31.34 1.28
N PRO A 459 16.35 32.27 2.01
CA PRO A 459 16.90 33.61 2.22
C PRO A 459 18.21 33.58 3.01
N GLY A 460 18.95 34.68 2.90
CA GLY A 460 20.16 34.88 3.70
C GLY A 460 19.88 34.76 5.20
N THR A 461 20.84 34.21 5.92
CA THR A 461 20.79 34.02 7.37
C THR A 461 22.17 34.21 8.00
N SER A 462 22.21 34.25 9.30
CA SER A 462 23.47 34.43 10.05
C SER A 462 23.77 33.18 10.85
N VAL A 463 24.96 32.62 10.64
CA VAL A 463 25.47 31.46 11.37
C VAL A 463 26.84 31.80 11.93
N VAL A 464 27.06 31.45 13.18
CA VAL A 464 28.35 31.69 13.86
C VAL A 464 29.31 30.58 13.47
N ASP A 465 30.52 30.97 13.07
CA ASP A 465 31.62 30.05 12.81
C ASP A 465 32.00 29.34 14.13
N ALA A 466 31.90 28.00 14.10
CA ALA A 466 32.22 27.18 15.28
C ALA A 466 33.73 27.00 15.48
N THR A 467 34.50 27.14 14.39
CA THR A 467 35.95 26.87 14.34
C THR A 467 36.69 27.92 13.47
N PRO A 468 36.70 29.21 13.90
CA PRO A 468 37.16 30.32 13.09
C PRO A 468 38.63 30.21 12.63
N GLU A 469 39.39 29.31 13.23
CA GLU A 469 40.79 29.01 12.88
C GLU A 469 40.94 27.93 11.79
N ASP A 470 39.86 27.24 11.40
CA ASP A 470 39.86 26.17 10.41
C ASP A 470 38.80 26.40 9.33
N ALA A 471 39.18 27.08 8.26
CA ALA A 471 38.28 27.28 7.12
C ALA A 471 38.06 26.00 6.28
N GLY A 472 38.66 24.87 6.64
CA GLY A 472 38.49 23.60 5.94
C GLY A 472 37.14 22.90 6.24
N ASP A 473 36.52 23.24 7.35
CA ASP A 473 35.22 22.76 7.77
C ASP A 473 34.04 23.76 7.53
N ASP A 474 34.35 24.90 6.86
CA ASP A 474 33.36 25.86 6.36
C ASP A 474 32.56 25.27 5.21
N VAL A 475 31.77 24.26 5.48
CA VAL A 475 30.94 23.57 4.49
C VAL A 475 29.51 23.42 4.98
N MET A 476 28.58 23.57 4.06
CA MET A 476 27.18 23.20 4.29
C MET A 476 26.92 21.81 3.73
N MET A 477 26.46 20.91 4.57
CA MET A 477 25.96 19.63 4.11
C MET A 477 24.53 19.81 3.63
N LEU A 478 24.33 19.80 2.32
CA LEU A 478 23.01 19.77 1.69
C LEU A 478 22.56 18.32 1.54
N SER A 479 21.32 18.03 1.95
CA SER A 479 20.68 16.73 1.73
C SER A 479 19.26 16.91 1.19
N VAL A 480 18.90 16.03 0.27
CA VAL A 480 17.55 15.91 -0.28
C VAL A 480 17.13 14.46 -0.17
N ARG A 481 15.97 14.23 0.42
CA ARG A 481 15.41 12.88 0.54
C ARG A 481 14.00 12.86 -0.05
N LEU A 482 13.67 11.79 -0.76
CA LEU A 482 12.31 11.48 -1.15
C LEU A 482 11.74 10.51 -0.12
N LEU A 483 10.78 10.97 0.64
CA LEU A 483 10.21 10.28 1.79
C LEU A 483 8.75 9.89 1.53
N TYR A 484 8.29 8.84 2.20
CA TYR A 484 6.95 8.30 2.06
C TYR A 484 6.40 7.79 3.39
N VAL A 485 5.13 8.04 3.63
CA VAL A 485 4.35 7.49 4.74
C VAL A 485 3.02 6.97 4.20
N MET A 486 2.62 5.81 4.70
CA MET A 486 1.25 5.32 4.60
C MET A 486 0.59 5.33 5.97
N ASN A 487 -0.72 5.46 6.00
CA ASN A 487 -1.50 5.61 7.23
C ASN A 487 -0.95 6.78 8.07
N THR A 488 -1.11 7.99 7.51
CA THR A 488 -0.71 9.22 8.20
C THR A 488 -1.37 9.31 9.58
N PRO A 489 -0.76 10.01 10.55
CA PRO A 489 -1.39 10.21 11.86
C PRO A 489 -2.81 10.77 11.77
N GLU A 490 -3.06 11.67 10.82
CA GLU A 490 -4.39 12.22 10.55
C GLU A 490 -5.40 11.13 10.16
N TYR A 491 -5.01 10.22 9.26
CA TYR A 491 -5.88 9.12 8.84
C TYR A 491 -6.15 8.12 9.95
N VAL A 492 -5.12 7.75 10.72
CA VAL A 492 -5.28 6.83 11.87
C VAL A 492 -6.20 7.46 12.93
N GLN A 493 -6.06 8.75 13.19
CA GLN A 493 -6.94 9.48 14.10
C GLN A 493 -8.38 9.53 13.59
N PHE A 494 -8.56 9.78 12.28
CA PHE A 494 -9.89 9.72 11.65
C PHE A 494 -10.57 8.37 11.87
N LEU A 495 -9.85 7.26 11.66
CA LEU A 495 -10.40 5.92 11.89
C LEU A 495 -10.87 5.72 13.34
N ALA A 496 -10.14 6.27 14.30
CA ALA A 496 -10.50 6.19 15.71
C ALA A 496 -11.69 7.08 16.10
N ASP A 497 -11.77 8.28 15.55
CA ASP A 497 -12.76 9.28 15.94
C ASP A 497 -14.12 9.06 15.27
N GLU A 498 -14.13 8.63 14.00
CA GLU A 498 -15.34 8.53 13.18
C GLU A 498 -16.02 7.16 13.26
N ASN A 499 -15.34 6.12 13.74
CA ASN A 499 -15.96 4.80 13.89
C ASN A 499 -16.91 4.75 15.10
N ALA A 500 -18.22 4.76 14.83
CA ALA A 500 -19.25 4.62 15.84
C ALA A 500 -19.94 3.24 15.85
N VAL A 501 -19.51 2.31 14.96
CA VAL A 501 -20.13 0.98 14.83
C VAL A 501 -19.52 -0.01 15.83
N ASN A 502 -18.19 0.02 15.94
CA ASN A 502 -17.42 -0.88 16.81
C ASN A 502 -16.12 -0.18 17.24
N ASP A 503 -15.28 -0.88 17.99
CA ASP A 503 -14.00 -0.36 18.51
C ASP A 503 -12.80 -0.58 17.57
N ALA A 504 -13.01 -1.04 16.32
CA ALA A 504 -11.92 -1.34 15.39
C ALA A 504 -11.02 -0.12 15.10
N GLY A 505 -11.58 1.09 15.01
CA GLY A 505 -10.81 2.32 14.83
C GLY A 505 -9.89 2.63 16.01
N GLN A 506 -10.40 2.48 17.24
CA GLN A 506 -9.62 2.65 18.46
C GLN A 506 -8.50 1.60 18.55
N ALA A 507 -8.82 0.33 18.24
CA ALA A 507 -7.84 -0.75 18.23
C ALA A 507 -6.71 -0.48 17.23
N VAL A 508 -7.02 0.05 16.05
CA VAL A 508 -6.01 0.47 15.06
C VAL A 508 -5.09 1.55 15.63
N ALA A 509 -5.64 2.59 16.28
CA ALA A 509 -4.83 3.64 16.88
C ALA A 509 -3.90 3.09 17.96
N GLU A 510 -4.38 2.18 18.80
CA GLU A 510 -3.57 1.51 19.84
C GLU A 510 -2.46 0.65 19.23
N LEU A 511 -2.75 -0.10 18.14
CA LEU A 511 -1.75 -0.91 17.43
C LEU A 511 -0.65 -0.03 16.83
N PHE A 512 -0.99 1.08 16.20
CA PHE A 512 -0.01 2.03 15.66
C PHE A 512 0.82 2.70 16.79
N ALA A 513 0.19 3.04 17.89
CA ALA A 513 0.91 3.54 19.08
C ALA A 513 1.89 2.50 19.63
N GLY A 514 1.52 1.22 19.63
CA GLY A 514 2.37 0.11 20.04
C GLY A 514 3.60 -0.10 19.15
N LEU A 515 3.51 0.24 17.86
CA LEU A 515 4.66 0.21 16.94
C LEU A 515 5.67 1.33 17.19
N GLY A 516 5.30 2.33 18.02
CA GLY A 516 6.10 3.53 18.26
C GLY A 516 6.03 4.56 17.13
N PRO A 517 6.96 5.54 17.13
CA PRO A 517 6.95 6.68 16.21
C PRO A 517 6.84 6.29 14.75
N VAL A 518 6.18 7.13 13.97
CA VAL A 518 6.13 6.96 12.49
C VAL A 518 7.47 7.40 11.92
N VAL A 519 8.23 6.45 11.40
CA VAL A 519 9.46 6.71 10.66
C VAL A 519 9.14 6.72 9.16
N PRO A 520 9.28 7.87 8.48
CA PRO A 520 9.11 7.92 7.04
C PRO A 520 10.07 6.98 6.30
N LEU A 521 9.57 6.30 5.28
CA LEU A 521 10.39 5.45 4.42
C LEU A 521 11.14 6.31 3.40
N GLU A 522 12.44 6.05 3.24
CA GLU A 522 13.26 6.72 2.25
C GLU A 522 13.25 5.93 0.93
N LEU A 523 12.73 6.55 -0.13
CA LEU A 523 12.73 5.97 -1.47
C LEU A 523 14.05 6.28 -2.20
N ALA A 524 14.55 7.50 -2.02
CA ALA A 524 15.80 7.96 -2.62
C ALA A 524 16.39 9.08 -1.78
N ALA A 525 17.71 9.18 -1.75
CA ALA A 525 18.44 10.23 -1.06
C ALA A 525 19.63 10.74 -1.88
N TRP A 526 19.97 12.00 -1.65
CA TRP A 526 21.15 12.64 -2.18
C TRP A 526 21.75 13.56 -1.11
N SER A 527 23.09 13.65 -1.06
CA SER A 527 23.77 14.60 -0.18
C SER A 527 25.10 15.07 -0.78
N GLN A 528 25.45 16.31 -0.48
CA GLN A 528 26.71 16.91 -0.93
C GLN A 528 27.17 17.99 0.05
N ALA A 529 28.47 18.00 0.37
CA ALA A 529 29.12 19.12 1.05
C ALA A 529 29.38 20.24 0.02
N VAL A 530 28.97 21.46 0.37
CA VAL A 530 29.11 22.66 -0.46
C VAL A 530 29.85 23.71 0.35
N PRO A 531 30.92 24.37 -0.23
CA PRO A 531 31.60 25.45 0.47
C PRO A 531 30.64 26.52 0.97
N LEU A 532 30.87 26.99 2.20
CA LEU A 532 30.03 27.96 2.89
C LEU A 532 30.82 29.26 3.08
N ARG A 533 30.19 30.40 2.82
CA ARG A 533 30.75 31.74 3.06
C ARG A 533 29.82 32.59 3.90
N GLY A 534 30.39 33.62 4.52
CA GLY A 534 29.62 34.59 5.29
C GLY A 534 29.31 34.12 6.71
N LEU A 535 30.06 33.16 7.22
CA LEU A 535 30.01 32.80 8.64
C LEU A 535 30.43 33.99 9.49
N MET A 536 29.75 34.19 10.62
CA MET A 536 30.09 35.25 11.56
C MET A 536 31.20 34.78 12.50
N VAL A 537 32.31 35.50 12.54
CA VAL A 537 33.38 35.24 13.50
C VAL A 537 32.89 35.64 14.91
N PRO A 538 33.00 34.76 15.92
CA PRO A 538 32.64 35.09 17.29
C PRO A 538 33.37 36.35 17.78
N ALA A 539 32.67 37.25 18.48
CA ALA A 539 33.30 38.41 19.05
C ALA A 539 34.40 37.98 20.05
N PRO A 540 35.64 38.57 19.97
CA PRO A 540 36.68 38.20 20.93
C PRO A 540 36.21 38.47 22.34
N GLY A 541 36.05 37.43 23.16
CA GLY A 541 35.66 37.52 24.56
C GLY A 541 34.52 36.59 25.02
N SER A 542 33.88 35.81 24.17
CA SER A 542 32.88 34.81 24.58
C SER A 542 33.45 33.39 24.70
N SER A 543 34.65 33.23 25.30
CA SER A 543 35.10 31.91 25.72
C SER A 543 34.21 31.48 26.90
N SER A 544 33.39 30.44 26.72
CA SER A 544 32.77 29.72 27.82
C SER A 544 33.86 29.21 28.73
N GLY A 545 34.09 29.90 29.87
CA GLY A 545 35.09 29.51 30.84
C GLY A 545 34.79 28.10 31.33
N GLU A 546 35.76 27.21 31.15
CA GLU A 546 35.83 26.00 31.94
C GLU A 546 35.72 26.36 33.40
N ALA A 547 34.70 25.83 34.07
CA ALA A 547 34.57 25.89 35.53
C ALA A 547 35.69 25.04 36.15
N GLY A 548 36.84 25.67 36.36
CA GLY A 548 37.89 25.11 37.19
C GLY A 548 37.39 24.98 38.62
N SER A 549 37.30 23.77 39.11
CA SER A 549 37.05 23.47 40.51
C SER A 549 38.27 23.85 41.32
N GLU A 550 38.31 25.04 41.90
CA GLU A 550 39.22 25.33 43.00
C GLU A 550 38.56 24.97 44.34
N SER A 551 39.14 23.96 44.96
CA SER A 551 38.88 23.59 46.34
C SER A 551 39.45 24.68 47.28
N VAL A 552 38.62 25.39 48.03
CA VAL A 552 39.05 26.20 49.17
C VAL A 552 38.43 25.64 50.45
N GLY A 553 39.28 25.21 51.33
CA GLY A 553 38.95 24.71 52.66
C GLY A 553 38.44 25.80 53.63
N PRO A 554 37.95 25.41 54.79
CA PRO A 554 37.11 26.26 55.63
C PRO A 554 37.92 27.23 56.51
N THR A 555 37.51 28.51 56.60
CA THR A 555 37.86 29.41 57.65
C THR A 555 36.63 29.92 58.39
N THR A 556 36.68 29.72 59.67
CA THR A 556 35.75 30.15 60.72
C THR A 556 35.76 31.69 60.93
N GLY A 557 34.58 32.27 61.20
CA GLY A 557 34.49 33.67 61.64
C GLY A 557 33.05 34.11 61.90
N GLU A 558 32.74 34.29 63.17
CA GLU A 558 31.48 34.72 63.74
C GLU A 558 31.04 36.14 63.34
N GLY A 559 29.73 36.40 63.44
CA GLY A 559 29.29 37.76 63.70
C GLY A 559 27.93 38.21 63.23
N VAL A 560 26.91 37.94 64.00
CA VAL A 560 25.82 38.81 64.52
C VAL A 560 25.05 39.76 63.58
N GLY A 561 23.72 39.63 63.58
CA GLY A 561 22.81 40.77 63.59
C GLY A 561 21.61 40.73 62.65
N SER A 562 20.48 40.24 63.11
CA SER A 562 19.10 40.80 63.16
C SER A 562 18.60 41.59 61.94
N SER A 563 17.42 41.50 61.45
CA SER A 563 16.08 41.31 62.05
C SER A 563 15.03 41.44 60.92
N SER A 564 13.95 40.78 61.17
CA SER A 564 12.54 41.11 60.83
C SER A 564 12.14 41.15 59.36
N GLY A 565 11.09 40.59 58.91
CA GLY A 565 9.87 40.10 59.47
C GLY A 565 8.89 39.76 58.33
N GLY A 566 7.98 38.94 58.67
CA GLY A 566 6.65 38.92 58.05
C GLY A 566 6.30 37.73 57.13
N GLY A 567 5.84 36.66 57.76
CA GLY A 567 4.91 35.75 57.08
C GLY A 567 3.48 36.27 57.23
N PRO A 568 2.42 35.53 56.94
CA PRO A 568 2.26 34.11 57.22
C PRO A 568 1.44 33.33 56.11
N ALA A 569 1.57 32.04 56.10
CA ALA A 569 0.58 31.00 56.42
C ALA A 569 -0.61 30.87 55.41
N SER A 570 -1.07 29.73 55.01
CA SER A 570 -1.48 28.49 55.69
C SER A 570 -1.77 27.41 54.68
N SER A 571 -1.35 26.19 54.88
CA SER A 571 -2.07 25.03 55.47
C SER A 571 -3.06 24.41 54.50
N SER A 572 -3.17 23.12 54.24
CA SER A 572 -3.13 21.89 55.01
C SER A 572 -3.18 20.75 53.99
N GLY A 573 -2.53 19.64 54.01
CA GLY A 573 -2.55 18.63 55.05
C GLY A 573 -3.45 17.48 54.69
N GLY A 574 -2.90 16.25 54.61
CA GLY A 574 -3.70 15.07 54.63
C GLY A 574 -3.01 13.84 54.02
N GLU A 575 -2.12 13.25 54.80
CA GLU A 575 -1.70 11.84 54.70
C GLU A 575 -2.88 10.91 54.92
N THR A 576 -2.89 9.67 54.36
CA THR A 576 -2.64 8.43 55.12
C THR A 576 -2.82 7.18 54.24
N THR A 577 -1.78 6.40 54.15
CA THR A 577 -1.50 5.05 54.67
C THR A 577 -2.16 3.85 53.98
N ALA A 578 -1.27 3.05 53.51
CA ALA A 578 -1.05 1.62 53.36
C ALA A 578 -1.80 0.66 54.33
N ALA A 579 -2.06 -0.56 53.83
CA ALA A 579 -1.83 -1.89 54.41
C ALA A 579 -2.56 -2.94 53.58
N SER A 580 -1.93 -3.86 52.95
CA SER A 580 -1.31 -5.14 53.34
C SER A 580 -2.29 -6.29 53.57
N ALA A 581 -2.03 -7.34 52.77
CA ALA A 581 -1.99 -8.77 53.10
C ALA A 581 -3.29 -9.57 53.41
N GLY A 582 -3.33 -10.73 52.82
CA GLY A 582 -4.09 -11.88 53.31
C GLY A 582 -4.29 -12.97 52.27
N ALA A 583 -3.37 -13.94 52.29
CA ALA A 583 -3.47 -15.26 51.65
C ALA A 583 -4.50 -16.12 52.40
N GLU A 584 -5.11 -17.09 51.71
CA GLU A 584 -5.20 -18.52 52.08
C GLU A 584 -6.24 -19.26 51.16
N THR A 585 -5.76 -20.22 50.42
CA THR A 585 -5.90 -21.69 50.50
C THR A 585 -7.29 -22.30 50.70
N GLY A 586 -7.55 -23.31 49.89
CA GLY A 586 -8.53 -24.37 50.11
C GLY A 586 -9.25 -24.82 48.82
N GLN A 587 -8.79 -25.69 48.06
CA GLN A 587 -8.73 -27.16 48.00
C GLN A 587 -10.11 -27.85 47.96
N THR A 588 -10.22 -28.69 46.88
CA THR A 588 -10.96 -29.97 46.74
C THR A 588 -12.44 -30.00 46.34
N GLY A 589 -12.67 -30.90 45.34
CA GLY A 589 -13.86 -31.70 45.18
C GLY A 589 -14.40 -31.78 43.77
N ASP A 590 -13.94 -32.57 42.90
CA ASP A 590 -14.29 -33.96 42.48
C ASP A 590 -15.79 -34.17 42.13
N GLY A 591 -16.02 -34.84 41.00
CA GLY A 591 -17.28 -35.52 40.61
C GLY A 591 -17.91 -34.99 39.33
N GLY A 592 -17.74 -35.46 38.12
CA GLY A 592 -18.14 -36.75 37.63
C GLY A 592 -19.42 -36.68 36.82
N GLY A 593 -19.34 -36.97 35.53
CA GLY A 593 -20.35 -37.71 34.83
C GLY A 593 -21.48 -36.98 34.06
N GLY A 594 -21.44 -37.18 32.75
CA GLY A 594 -22.61 -36.99 31.90
C GLY A 594 -22.20 -36.63 30.47
#